data_c735c1fd60e32fde01e686664119ab59
#
_entry.id   c735c1fd60e32fde01e686664119ab59
#
_cell.length_a   1.000
_cell.length_b   1.000
_cell.length_c   1.000
_cell.angle_alpha   90.00
_cell.angle_beta   90.00
_cell.angle_gamma   90.00
#
_symmetry.space_group_name_H-M   'P 1'
#
loop_
_entity.id
_entity.type
_entity.pdbx_description
1 polymer ?
#
loop_
_entity_poly.entity_id
_entity_poly.type
_entity_poly.pdbx_seq_one_letter_code
_entity_poly.pdbx_strand_id
1 'polypeptide(L)'
;MRHGRKVNHLGRTDSHRKAMLANMASSLIKHKRISTTLAKAKALRMYVEPIITKSKSDTTHSRRIVFSYLQDKETVTELFRDVAAKVANRPGGYKDH
;
A
#
# COMPACT_ATOMS: atom_id res chain seq x y z
N MET A 1 -3.15 -27.26 7.87
CA MET A 1 -3.10 -26.95 7.50
C MET A 1 -2.91 -26.62 7.30
N ARG A 2 -2.77 -26.51 7.04
CA ARG A 2 -2.65 -26.14 6.66
C ARG A 2 -2.56 -25.81 5.92
N HIS A 3 -2.66 -25.60 5.36
CA HIS A 3 -2.71 -25.31 4.54
C HIS A 3 -2.69 -24.50 4.03
N GLY A 4 -2.84 -24.40 4.09
CA GLY A 4 -2.79 -23.56 3.39
C GLY A 4 -2.05 -22.45 3.53
N ARG A 5 -1.72 -22.33 3.94
CA ARG A 5 -1.08 -21.49 3.92
C ARG A 5 -0.24 -21.34 3.25
N LYS A 6 -0.15 -21.50 3.06
CA LYS A 6 0.50 -21.46 2.33
C LYS A 6 0.98 -20.41 1.83
N VAL A 7 0.94 -20.11 1.68
CA VAL A 7 1.02 -19.34 0.81
C VAL A 7 1.90 -18.24 0.99
N ASN A 8 1.86 -17.13 0.92
CA ASN A 8 2.62 -15.95 0.91
C ASN A 8 3.14 -15.47 2.23
N HIS A 9 3.37 -16.35 3.15
CA HIS A 9 3.85 -15.93 4.45
C HIS A 9 5.31 -15.56 4.44
N LEU A 10 6.05 -16.01 3.44
CA LEU A 10 7.46 -15.69 3.34
C LEU A 10 8.21 -16.12 4.60
N GLY A 11 7.74 -17.20 5.23
CA GLY A 11 8.36 -17.71 6.43
C GLY A 11 8.07 -16.92 7.69
N ARG A 12 7.09 -16.04 7.66
CA ARG A 12 6.76 -15.19 8.79
C ARG A 12 5.33 -15.37 9.24
N THR A 13 5.04 -14.97 10.48
CA THR A 13 3.68 -14.97 10.97
C THR A 13 2.89 -13.88 10.28
N ASP A 14 1.56 -13.96 10.37
CA ASP A 14 0.69 -12.97 9.77
C ASP A 14 0.97 -11.57 10.27
N SER A 15 1.18 -11.39 11.58
CA SER A 15 1.39 -10.05 12.08
C SER A 15 2.76 -9.52 11.64
N HIS A 16 3.78 -10.38 11.60
CA HIS A 16 5.08 -9.97 11.07
C HIS A 16 4.97 -9.59 9.61
N ARG A 17 4.23 -10.39 8.86
CA ARG A 17 4.05 -10.12 7.44
C ARG A 17 3.35 -8.79 7.20
N LYS A 18 2.30 -8.51 7.95
CA LYS A 18 1.59 -7.25 7.81
C LYS A 18 2.47 -6.07 8.19
N ALA A 19 3.23 -6.20 9.29
CA ALA A 19 4.12 -5.12 9.69
C ALA A 19 5.19 -4.86 8.64
N MET A 20 5.74 -5.93 8.07
CA MET A 20 6.73 -5.78 7.02
C MET A 20 6.14 -5.07 5.80
N LEU A 21 4.95 -5.50 5.38
CA LEU A 21 4.32 -4.90 4.21
C LEU A 21 3.93 -3.45 4.45
N ALA A 22 3.47 -3.13 5.66
CA ALA A 22 3.14 -1.75 5.98
C ALA A 22 4.38 -0.87 5.91
N ASN A 23 5.50 -1.34 6.45
CA ASN A 23 6.74 -0.58 6.41
C ASN A 23 7.23 -0.40 4.97
N MET A 24 7.16 -1.46 4.19
CA MET A 24 7.59 -1.40 2.79
C MET A 24 6.69 -0.45 1.98
N ALA A 25 5.39 -0.51 2.23
CA ALA A 25 4.46 0.38 1.54
C ALA A 25 4.73 1.83 1.90
N SER A 26 4.99 2.11 3.18
CA SER A 26 5.32 3.46 3.61
C SER A 26 6.59 3.96 2.94
N SER A 27 7.61 3.11 2.89
CA SER A 27 8.86 3.48 2.23
C SER A 27 8.66 3.76 0.75
N LEU A 28 7.86 2.90 0.11
CA LEU A 28 7.59 3.08 -1.32
C LEU A 28 6.88 4.40 -1.59
N ILE A 29 5.91 4.75 -0.77
CA ILE A 29 5.17 5.99 -0.94
C ILE A 29 6.05 7.19 -0.71
N LYS A 30 6.88 7.15 0.33
CA LYS A 30 7.75 8.28 0.65
C LYS A 30 8.89 8.46 -0.35
N HIS A 31 9.49 7.38 -0.77
CA HIS A 31 10.69 7.44 -1.61
C HIS A 31 10.43 7.11 -3.07
N LYS A 32 9.23 6.68 -3.40
CA LYS A 32 8.79 6.37 -4.76
C LYS A 32 9.40 5.11 -5.34
N ARG A 33 10.33 4.47 -4.66
CA ARG A 33 10.91 3.20 -5.11
C ARG A 33 11.66 2.55 -3.97
N ILE A 34 11.73 1.24 -3.99
CA ILE A 34 12.48 0.46 -3.03
C ILE A 34 13.11 -0.73 -3.74
N SER A 35 14.11 -1.31 -3.09
CA SER A 35 14.75 -2.52 -3.56
C SER A 35 14.30 -3.67 -2.69
N THR A 36 13.89 -4.78 -3.30
CA THR A 36 13.42 -5.92 -2.53
C THR A 36 13.44 -7.17 -3.39
N THR A 37 13.12 -8.31 -2.81
CA THR A 37 13.07 -9.55 -3.56
C THR A 37 11.81 -9.59 -4.40
N LEU A 38 11.81 -10.44 -5.41
CA LEU A 38 10.64 -10.59 -6.28
C LEU A 38 9.41 -11.04 -5.49
N ALA A 39 9.59 -12.00 -4.57
CA ALA A 39 8.47 -12.49 -3.79
C ALA A 39 7.86 -11.38 -2.94
N LYS A 40 8.71 -10.58 -2.30
CA LYS A 40 8.21 -9.47 -1.49
C LYS A 40 7.58 -8.40 -2.36
N ALA A 41 8.13 -8.15 -3.53
CA ALA A 41 7.57 -7.17 -4.43
C ALA A 41 6.15 -7.55 -4.86
N LYS A 42 5.94 -8.82 -5.15
CA LYS A 42 4.61 -9.28 -5.53
C LYS A 42 3.62 -9.15 -4.38
N ALA A 43 4.04 -9.53 -3.17
CA ALA A 43 3.18 -9.40 -2.01
C ALA A 43 2.88 -7.92 -1.73
N LEU A 44 3.86 -7.06 -1.88
CA LEU A 44 3.69 -5.64 -1.65
C LEU A 44 2.70 -5.04 -2.64
N ARG A 45 2.78 -5.45 -3.89
CA ARG A 45 1.86 -4.94 -4.90
C ARG A 45 0.42 -5.24 -4.52
N MET A 46 0.16 -6.47 -4.09
CA MET A 46 -1.18 -6.84 -3.69
C MET A 46 -1.65 -6.08 -2.46
N TYR A 47 -0.71 -5.71 -1.60
CA TYR A 47 -1.03 -4.95 -0.40
C TYR A 47 -1.33 -3.49 -0.72
N VAL A 48 -0.59 -2.91 -1.65
CA VAL A 48 -0.67 -1.48 -1.97
C VAL A 48 -1.84 -1.14 -2.86
N GLU A 49 -2.24 -2.02 -3.76
CA GLU A 49 -3.29 -1.72 -4.71
C GLU A 49 -4.60 -1.26 -4.06
N PRO A 50 -5.15 -1.97 -3.07
CA PRO A 50 -6.37 -1.47 -2.43
C PRO A 50 -6.15 -0.16 -1.70
N ILE A 51 -4.95 0.08 -1.18
CA ILE A 51 -4.65 1.34 -0.51
C ILE A 51 -4.75 2.49 -1.49
N ILE A 52 -4.16 2.32 -2.67
CA ILE A 52 -4.21 3.35 -3.70
C ILE A 52 -5.64 3.58 -4.16
N THR A 53 -6.39 2.51 -4.34
CA THR A 53 -7.78 2.62 -4.75
C THR A 53 -8.59 3.44 -3.75
N LYS A 54 -8.40 3.19 -2.46
CA LYS A 54 -9.10 3.94 -1.43
C LYS A 54 -8.69 5.41 -1.43
N SER A 55 -7.43 5.69 -1.72
CA SER A 55 -6.93 7.06 -1.66
C SER A 55 -7.45 7.95 -2.77
N LYS A 56 -8.10 7.37 -3.77
CA LYS A 56 -8.70 8.18 -4.83
C LYS A 56 -9.87 9.01 -4.33
N SER A 57 -10.46 8.60 -3.23
CA SER A 57 -11.58 9.30 -2.62
C SER A 57 -11.08 9.90 -1.32
N ASP A 58 -10.88 11.21 -1.27
CA ASP A 58 -10.31 11.87 -0.11
C ASP A 58 -11.39 12.23 0.89
N THR A 59 -11.79 11.25 1.69
CA THR A 59 -12.74 11.47 2.76
C THR A 59 -12.10 11.05 4.07
N THR A 60 -12.72 11.47 5.18
CA THR A 60 -12.23 11.07 6.49
C THR A 60 -12.23 9.56 6.62
N HIS A 61 -13.29 8.93 6.11
CA HIS A 61 -13.38 7.46 6.15
C HIS A 61 -12.26 6.80 5.39
N SER A 62 -11.98 7.28 4.17
CA SER A 62 -10.90 6.72 3.36
C SER A 62 -9.56 6.89 4.03
N ARG A 63 -9.32 8.06 4.62
CA ARG A 63 -8.04 8.30 5.29
C ARG A 63 -7.86 7.38 6.48
N ARG A 64 -8.93 7.10 7.21
CA ARG A 64 -8.85 6.16 8.32
C ARG A 64 -8.51 4.75 7.86
N ILE A 65 -9.13 4.31 6.77
CA ILE A 65 -8.84 2.99 6.23
C ILE A 65 -7.40 2.90 5.77
N VAL A 66 -6.93 3.90 5.04
CA VAL A 66 -5.55 3.92 4.57
C VAL A 66 -4.59 3.93 5.75
N PHE A 67 -4.90 4.70 6.78
CA PHE A 67 -4.04 4.74 7.96
C PHE A 67 -3.96 3.37 8.62
N SER A 68 -5.07 2.63 8.65
CA SER A 68 -5.05 1.31 9.28
C SER A 68 -4.08 0.35 8.57
N TYR A 69 -3.84 0.57 7.28
CA TYR A 69 -2.88 -0.24 6.53
C TYR A 69 -1.46 0.26 6.69
N LEU A 70 -1.26 1.58 6.67
CA LEU A 70 0.08 2.14 6.65
C LEU A 70 0.65 2.46 8.03
N GLN A 71 -0.22 2.81 8.97
CA GLN A 71 0.17 3.06 10.36
C GLN A 71 1.15 4.23 10.50
N ASP A 72 1.11 5.18 9.58
CA ASP A 72 2.05 6.30 9.57
C ASP A 72 1.34 7.52 9.00
N LYS A 73 1.13 8.53 9.84
CA LYS A 73 0.39 9.72 9.43
C LYS A 73 1.05 10.47 8.28
N GLU A 74 2.36 10.58 8.33
CA GLU A 74 3.07 11.29 7.26
C GLU A 74 2.91 10.61 5.93
N THR A 75 2.99 9.28 5.94
CA THR A 75 2.81 8.52 4.71
C THR A 75 1.41 8.69 4.15
N VAL A 76 0.42 8.69 5.02
CA VAL A 76 -0.96 8.87 4.59
C VAL A 76 -1.14 10.24 3.93
N THR A 77 -0.62 11.27 4.57
CA THR A 77 -0.70 12.63 4.02
C THR A 77 0.00 12.70 2.67
N GLU A 78 1.16 12.11 2.57
CA GLU A 78 1.93 12.10 1.32
C GLU A 78 1.18 11.39 0.22
N LEU A 79 0.58 10.25 0.55
CA LEU A 79 -0.15 9.48 -0.44
C LEU A 79 -1.34 10.26 -1.01
N PHE A 80 -2.14 10.85 -0.13
CA PHE A 80 -3.30 11.60 -0.61
C PHE A 80 -2.90 12.81 -1.42
N ARG A 81 -1.79 13.45 -1.07
CA ARG A 81 -1.27 14.57 -1.85
C ARG A 81 -0.86 14.11 -3.26
N ASP A 82 -0.13 13.00 -3.35
CA ASP A 82 0.32 12.47 -4.62
C ASP A 82 -0.84 12.06 -5.51
N VAL A 83 -1.81 11.36 -4.93
CA VAL A 83 -2.94 10.88 -5.70
C VAL A 83 -3.78 12.05 -6.19
N ALA A 84 -3.99 13.05 -5.34
CA ALA A 84 -4.75 14.22 -5.74
C ALA A 84 -4.10 14.93 -6.92
N ALA A 85 -2.77 15.07 -6.89
CA ALA A 85 -2.06 15.71 -7.98
C ALA A 85 -2.21 14.94 -9.28
N LYS A 86 -2.09 13.61 -9.20
CA LYS A 86 -2.19 12.80 -10.40
C LYS A 86 -3.60 12.77 -10.97
N VAL A 87 -4.59 12.72 -10.11
CA VAL A 87 -5.98 12.71 -10.55
C VAL A 87 -6.34 14.05 -11.19
N ALA A 88 -5.83 15.15 -10.63
CA ALA A 88 -6.08 16.46 -11.19
C ALA A 88 -5.50 16.60 -12.58
N ASN A 89 -4.31 16.03 -12.80
CA ASN A 89 -3.63 16.13 -14.09
C ASN A 89 -4.13 15.12 -15.10
N ARG A 90 -4.71 14.02 -14.65
CA ARG A 90 -5.11 12.94 -15.53
C ARG A 90 -6.45 12.39 -15.09
N PRO A 91 -7.52 13.10 -15.36
CA PRO A 91 -8.86 12.67 -14.93
C PRO A 91 -9.12 11.23 -15.35
N GLY A 92 -9.49 10.42 -14.39
CA GLY A 92 -9.79 9.02 -14.64
C GLY A 92 -8.59 8.18 -15.01
N GLY A 93 -7.42 8.78 -15.08
CA GLY A 93 -6.26 8.10 -15.60
C GLY A 93 -5.50 7.25 -14.62
N TYR A 94 -5.81 7.35 -13.35
CA TYR A 94 -5.02 6.63 -12.38
C TYR A 94 -5.10 5.12 -12.53
N LYS A 95 -6.13 4.64 -13.12
CA LYS A 95 -6.30 3.22 -13.35
C LYS A 95 -5.76 2.76 -14.67
N ASP A 96 -5.09 3.64 -15.38
CA ASP A 96 -4.58 3.35 -16.69
C ASP A 96 -3.20 2.79 -16.68
N HIS A 97 -2.76 2.28 -15.59
CA HIS A 97 -1.43 1.71 -15.61
C HIS A 97 -1.33 0.42 -14.97
#